data_a0f2b00e5ad76da68dff831b43ed689a
#
_entry.id   a0f2b00e5ad76da68dff831b43ed689a
#
_cell.length_a   1.000
_cell.length_b   1.000
_cell.length_c   1.000
_cell.angle_alpha   90.00
_cell.angle_beta   90.00
_cell.angle_gamma   90.00
#
_symmetry.space_group_name_H-M   'P 1'
#
loop_
_entity.id
_entity.type
_entity.pdbx_description
1 polymer ?
#
loop_
_entity_poly.entity_id
_entity_poly.type
_entity_poly.pdbx_seq_one_letter_code
_entity_poly.pdbx_strand_id
1 'polypeptide(L)'
;MAYGGRMPARRDADEFESMVADAIDRLPDEFQAVLAGVAVVVSDLGAEAHAYGQYFGDGVARERYEDRIVIYRDTLERDFGHDRELLARQVERTLRHELAHHLGWNEEGVGGLGL
;
A
#
# COMPACT_ATOMS: atom_id res chain seq x y z
N MET A 1 11.49 10.12 -27.23
CA MET A 1 10.77 9.66 -26.07
C MET A 1 11.00 10.55 -24.86
N ALA A 2 9.95 11.05 -24.34
CA ALA A 2 10.04 11.92 -23.18
C ALA A 2 10.67 11.24 -21.98
N TYR A 3 10.61 9.93 -21.93
CA TYR A 3 11.09 9.16 -20.77
C TYR A 3 12.52 8.69 -20.88
N GLY A 4 13.18 8.95 -22.00
CA GLY A 4 14.53 8.44 -22.20
C GLY A 4 15.48 8.81 -21.08
N GLY A 5 15.47 10.08 -20.67
CA GLY A 5 16.34 10.55 -19.60
C GLY A 5 15.88 10.20 -18.21
N ARG A 6 14.73 9.55 -18.09
CA ARG A 6 14.13 9.22 -16.79
C ARG A 6 14.04 7.73 -16.53
N MET A 7 14.70 6.94 -17.32
CA MET A 7 14.61 5.49 -17.18
C MET A 7 14.89 4.96 -15.77
N PRO A 8 15.92 5.46 -15.05
CA PRO A 8 16.15 4.97 -13.69
C PRO A 8 14.96 5.20 -12.77
N ALA A 9 14.39 6.40 -12.78
CA ALA A 9 13.23 6.71 -11.92
C ALA A 9 12.02 5.86 -12.30
N ARG A 10 11.81 5.69 -13.61
CA ARG A 10 10.72 4.87 -14.10
C ARG A 10 10.89 3.41 -13.68
N ARG A 11 12.11 2.91 -13.76
CA ARG A 11 12.40 1.55 -13.35
C ARG A 11 12.16 1.35 -11.87
N ASP A 12 12.56 2.32 -11.05
CA ASP A 12 12.33 2.25 -9.61
C ASP A 12 10.84 2.24 -9.29
N ALA A 13 10.06 3.02 -10.02
CA ALA A 13 8.62 3.03 -9.84
C ALA A 13 8.01 1.68 -10.21
N ASP A 14 8.47 1.08 -11.31
CA ASP A 14 7.98 -0.23 -11.73
C ASP A 14 8.35 -1.31 -10.72
N GLU A 15 9.56 -1.25 -10.15
CA GLU A 15 9.98 -2.19 -9.12
C GLU A 15 9.13 -2.06 -7.87
N PHE A 16 8.84 -0.84 -7.46
CA PHE A 16 8.00 -0.62 -6.29
C PHE A 16 6.58 -1.14 -6.53
N GLU A 17 6.03 -0.87 -7.69
CA GLU A 17 4.69 -1.36 -8.02
C GLU A 17 4.65 -2.88 -8.05
N SER A 18 5.74 -3.52 -8.50
CA SER A 18 5.84 -4.97 -8.44
C SER A 18 5.85 -5.49 -7.01
N MET A 19 6.50 -4.77 -6.09
CA MET A 19 6.48 -5.14 -4.68
C MET A 19 5.07 -5.08 -4.11
N VAL A 20 4.31 -4.06 -4.51
CA VAL A 20 2.90 -3.93 -4.07
C VAL A 20 2.08 -5.09 -4.62
N ALA A 21 2.24 -5.42 -5.90
CA ALA A 21 1.54 -6.53 -6.51
C ALA A 21 1.87 -7.86 -5.82
N ASP A 22 3.14 -8.08 -5.51
CA ASP A 22 3.57 -9.28 -4.79
C ASP A 22 2.98 -9.34 -3.39
N ALA A 23 2.91 -8.20 -2.72
CA ALA A 23 2.31 -8.13 -1.39
C ALA A 23 0.83 -8.50 -1.42
N ILE A 24 0.12 -8.04 -2.44
CA ILE A 24 -1.29 -8.41 -2.64
C ILE A 24 -1.40 -9.93 -2.83
N ASP A 25 -0.54 -10.50 -3.66
CA ASP A 25 -0.57 -11.93 -3.96
C ASP A 25 -0.29 -12.80 -2.75
N ARG A 26 0.44 -12.27 -1.77
CA ARG A 26 0.77 -13.01 -0.54
C ARG A 26 -0.30 -12.92 0.54
N LEU A 27 -1.32 -12.10 0.34
CA LEU A 27 -2.41 -12.02 1.32
C LEU A 27 -3.15 -13.35 1.38
N PRO A 28 -3.65 -13.73 2.57
CA PRO A 28 -4.56 -14.87 2.67
C PRO A 28 -5.77 -14.68 1.75
N ASP A 29 -6.33 -15.77 1.27
CA ASP A 29 -7.43 -15.76 0.31
C ASP A 29 -8.61 -14.91 0.79
N GLU A 30 -8.92 -14.97 2.07
CA GLU A 30 -10.01 -14.18 2.64
C GLU A 30 -9.80 -12.67 2.51
N PHE A 31 -8.55 -12.22 2.59
CA PHE A 31 -8.23 -10.82 2.42
C PHE A 31 -8.17 -10.43 0.95
N GLN A 32 -7.76 -11.34 0.08
CA GLN A 32 -7.78 -11.06 -1.35
C GLN A 32 -9.21 -10.85 -1.85
N ALA A 33 -10.15 -11.61 -1.32
CA ALA A 33 -11.56 -11.44 -1.66
C ALA A 33 -12.06 -10.05 -1.26
N VAL A 34 -11.62 -9.55 -0.10
CA VAL A 34 -11.99 -8.21 0.37
C VAL A 34 -11.40 -7.15 -0.55
N LEU A 35 -10.17 -7.34 -1.01
CA LEU A 35 -9.50 -6.37 -1.89
C LEU A 35 -10.14 -6.28 -3.27
N ALA A 36 -10.97 -7.25 -3.66
CA ALA A 36 -11.61 -7.23 -4.98
C ALA A 36 -12.43 -5.96 -5.21
N GLY A 37 -12.93 -5.33 -4.13
CA GLY A 37 -13.70 -4.10 -4.22
C GLY A 37 -12.93 -2.84 -3.84
N VAL A 38 -11.61 -2.93 -3.73
CA VAL A 38 -10.79 -1.82 -3.25
C VAL A 38 -9.66 -1.57 -4.24
N ALA A 39 -9.51 -0.32 -4.65
CA ALA A 39 -8.38 0.07 -5.49
C ALA A 39 -7.13 0.23 -4.62
N VAL A 40 -6.01 -0.32 -5.06
CA VAL A 40 -4.72 -0.12 -4.41
C VAL A 40 -3.88 0.71 -5.36
N VAL A 41 -3.46 1.89 -4.92
CA VAL A 41 -2.71 2.83 -5.75
C VAL A 41 -1.42 3.24 -5.08
N VAL A 42 -0.43 3.61 -5.88
CA VAL A 42 0.86 4.09 -5.40
C VAL A 42 0.93 5.59 -5.61
N SER A 43 1.46 6.30 -4.62
CA SER A 43 1.56 7.74 -4.66
C SER A 43 2.91 8.18 -4.07
N ASP A 44 3.37 9.36 -4.48
CA ASP A 44 4.59 9.98 -3.94
C ASP A 44 4.27 11.15 -3.02
N LEU A 45 3.10 11.17 -2.42
CA LEU A 45 2.67 12.25 -1.53
C LEU A 45 2.70 11.85 -0.06
N GLY A 46 3.50 10.84 0.28
CA GLY A 46 3.59 10.33 1.65
C GLY A 46 4.18 11.32 2.62
N ALA A 47 5.14 12.12 2.19
CA ALA A 47 5.73 13.13 3.06
C ALA A 47 4.70 14.19 3.47
N GLU A 48 3.85 14.60 2.54
CA GLU A 48 2.75 15.51 2.85
C GLU A 48 1.72 14.87 3.77
N ALA A 49 1.44 13.59 3.57
CA ALA A 49 0.47 12.86 4.36
C ALA A 49 1.03 12.39 5.70
N HIS A 50 2.33 12.47 5.90
CA HIS A 50 3.03 11.94 7.08
C HIS A 50 2.71 10.46 7.30
N ALA A 51 2.75 9.66 6.23
CA ALA A 51 2.31 8.27 6.29
C ALA A 51 3.05 7.40 5.30
N TYR A 52 3.03 6.10 5.54
CA TYR A 52 3.50 5.07 4.60
C TYR A 52 2.35 4.56 3.73
N GLY A 53 1.14 4.67 4.23
CA GLY A 53 -0.06 4.31 3.51
C GLY A 53 -1.27 4.97 4.13
N GLN A 54 -2.40 4.88 3.44
CA GLN A 54 -3.62 5.50 3.92
C GLN A 54 -4.82 4.83 3.28
N TYR A 55 -5.86 4.64 4.06
CA TYR A 55 -7.13 4.14 3.56
C TYR A 55 -8.09 5.32 3.38
N PHE A 56 -8.73 5.36 2.23
CA PHE A 56 -9.79 6.34 1.93
C PHE A 56 -11.06 5.60 1.58
N GLY A 57 -12.15 5.99 2.22
CA GLY A 57 -13.43 5.38 1.92
C GLY A 57 -14.33 5.36 3.14
N ASP A 58 -15.47 4.74 2.98
CA ASP A 58 -16.48 4.63 4.04
C ASP A 58 -16.56 3.23 4.62
N GLY A 59 -15.61 2.38 4.28
CA GLY A 59 -15.61 1.01 4.71
C GLY A 59 -16.64 0.17 3.98
N VAL A 60 -16.82 -1.06 4.44
CA VAL A 60 -17.73 -2.00 3.78
C VAL A 60 -19.20 -1.63 3.96
N ALA A 61 -19.49 -0.67 4.83
CA ALA A 61 -20.87 -0.29 5.14
C ALA A 61 -21.47 0.69 4.12
N ARG A 62 -20.66 1.26 3.27
CA ARG A 62 -21.11 2.26 2.31
C ARG A 62 -20.85 1.80 0.88
N GLU A 63 -21.77 2.16 -0.02
CA GLU A 63 -21.68 1.77 -1.43
C GLU A 63 -21.48 2.96 -2.36
N ARG A 64 -21.46 4.17 -1.82
CA ARG A 64 -21.50 5.39 -2.64
C ARG A 64 -20.14 5.80 -3.16
N TYR A 65 -19.06 5.40 -2.50
CA TYR A 65 -17.71 5.81 -2.85
C TYR A 65 -16.85 4.59 -3.06
N GLU A 66 -15.95 4.69 -4.02
CA GLU A 66 -14.94 3.68 -4.21
C GLU A 66 -13.94 3.79 -3.08
N ASP A 67 -13.75 2.72 -2.34
CA ASP A 67 -12.71 2.65 -1.33
C ASP A 67 -11.37 2.45 -2.00
N ARG A 68 -10.34 3.05 -1.45
CA ARG A 68 -9.00 2.84 -1.96
C ARG A 68 -7.97 2.84 -0.85
N ILE A 69 -6.91 2.10 -1.08
CA ILE A 69 -5.72 2.09 -0.25
C ILE A 69 -4.61 2.75 -1.05
N VAL A 70 -3.95 3.72 -0.44
CA VAL A 70 -2.81 4.39 -1.03
C VAL A 70 -1.56 3.90 -0.33
N ILE A 71 -0.58 3.45 -1.10
CA ILE A 71 0.74 3.07 -0.59
C ILE A 71 1.70 4.16 -1.03
N TYR A 72 2.38 4.79 -0.08
CA TYR A 72 3.23 5.93 -0.36
C TYR A 72 4.66 5.48 -0.63
N ARG A 73 5.06 5.54 -1.90
CA ARG A 73 6.38 5.12 -2.32
C ARG A 73 7.47 6.01 -1.75
N ASP A 74 7.26 7.32 -1.76
CA ASP A 74 8.30 8.28 -1.35
C ASP A 74 8.76 8.06 0.09
N THR A 75 7.82 7.92 1.02
CA THR A 75 8.16 7.73 2.43
C THR A 75 8.73 6.35 2.70
N LEU A 76 8.18 5.32 2.07
CA LEU A 76 8.70 3.97 2.22
C LEU A 76 10.12 3.85 1.65
N GLU A 77 10.36 4.40 0.48
CA GLU A 77 11.71 4.39 -0.10
C GLU A 77 12.68 5.21 0.72
N ARG A 78 12.23 6.37 1.24
CA ARG A 78 13.07 7.22 2.07
C ARG A 78 13.59 6.48 3.30
N ASP A 79 12.73 5.74 3.97
CA ASP A 79 13.06 5.15 5.25
C ASP A 79 13.58 3.71 5.13
N PHE A 80 13.20 2.97 4.10
CA PHE A 80 13.51 1.55 3.97
C PHE A 80 14.16 1.17 2.65
N GLY A 81 14.32 2.11 1.74
CA GLY A 81 14.80 1.81 0.39
C GLY A 81 16.25 1.34 0.32
N HIS A 82 17.01 1.51 1.41
CA HIS A 82 18.41 1.06 1.47
C HIS A 82 18.53 -0.47 1.55
N ASP A 83 17.44 -1.17 1.84
CA ASP A 83 17.42 -2.62 1.96
C ASP A 83 16.14 -3.12 1.27
N ARG A 84 16.31 -3.78 0.13
CA ARG A 84 15.18 -4.18 -0.71
C ARG A 84 14.25 -5.17 -0.01
N GLU A 85 14.82 -6.09 0.76
CA GLU A 85 14.00 -7.05 1.50
C GLU A 85 13.20 -6.37 2.60
N LEU A 86 13.82 -5.44 3.30
CA LEU A 86 13.14 -4.67 4.32
C LEU A 86 12.02 -3.83 3.70
N LEU A 87 12.30 -3.18 2.57
CA LEU A 87 11.30 -2.39 1.87
C LEU A 87 10.08 -3.25 1.51
N ALA A 88 10.33 -4.43 0.95
CA ALA A 88 9.24 -5.34 0.57
C ALA A 88 8.39 -5.73 1.78
N ARG A 89 9.02 -6.01 2.92
CA ARG A 89 8.29 -6.35 4.14
C ARG A 89 7.47 -5.17 4.64
N GLN A 90 8.00 -3.96 4.53
CA GLN A 90 7.28 -2.76 4.98
C GLN A 90 6.12 -2.42 4.05
N VAL A 91 6.27 -2.65 2.76
CA VAL A 91 5.16 -2.52 1.82
C VAL A 91 4.03 -3.49 2.19
N GLU A 92 4.38 -4.73 2.45
CA GLU A 92 3.40 -5.74 2.82
C GLU A 92 2.69 -5.38 4.12
N ARG A 93 3.46 -4.95 5.12
CA ARG A 93 2.90 -4.53 6.40
C ARG A 93 1.94 -3.35 6.24
N THR A 94 2.34 -2.38 5.45
CA THR A 94 1.52 -1.19 5.19
C THR A 94 0.21 -1.58 4.52
N LEU A 95 0.27 -2.44 3.52
CA LEU A 95 -0.93 -2.90 2.83
C LEU A 95 -1.90 -3.58 3.81
N ARG A 96 -1.40 -4.47 4.65
CA ARG A 96 -2.23 -5.17 5.63
C ARG A 96 -2.84 -4.21 6.65
N HIS A 97 -2.07 -3.24 7.08
CA HIS A 97 -2.53 -2.24 8.03
C HIS A 97 -3.70 -1.44 7.47
N GLU A 98 -3.58 -0.97 6.23
CA GLU A 98 -4.64 -0.17 5.63
C GLU A 98 -5.86 -1.04 5.26
N LEU A 99 -5.63 -2.28 4.89
CA LEU A 99 -6.73 -3.21 4.66
C LEU A 99 -7.53 -3.45 5.94
N ALA A 100 -6.87 -3.53 7.08
CA ALA A 100 -7.55 -3.68 8.36
C ALA A 100 -8.42 -2.46 8.67
N HIS A 101 -7.97 -1.26 8.31
CA HIS A 101 -8.79 -0.06 8.44
C HIS A 101 -10.04 -0.14 7.56
N HIS A 102 -9.93 -0.64 6.35
CA HIS A 102 -11.07 -0.86 5.47
C HIS A 102 -12.10 -1.79 6.12
N LEU A 103 -11.62 -2.78 6.88
CA LEU A 103 -12.49 -3.70 7.59
C LEU A 103 -13.06 -3.12 8.89
N GLY A 104 -12.68 -1.88 9.23
CA GLY A 104 -13.19 -1.21 10.42
C GLY A 104 -12.48 -1.57 11.71
N TRP A 105 -11.32 -2.23 11.63
CA TRP A 105 -10.55 -2.56 12.82
C TRP A 105 -9.80 -1.34 13.32
N ASN A 106 -9.76 -1.17 14.65
CA ASN A 106 -8.99 -0.08 15.25
C ASN A 106 -7.50 -0.50 15.35
N GLU A 107 -6.66 0.44 15.81
CA GLU A 107 -5.22 0.18 15.89
C GLU A 107 -4.89 -1.01 16.80
N GLU A 108 -5.65 -1.20 17.85
CA GLU A 108 -5.44 -2.34 18.74
C GLU A 108 -5.75 -3.65 18.04
N GLY A 109 -6.86 -3.70 17.30
CA GLY A 109 -7.21 -4.88 16.52
C GLY A 109 -6.19 -5.17 15.43
N VAL A 110 -5.70 -4.11 14.77
CA VAL A 110 -4.65 -4.24 13.74
C VAL A 110 -3.39 -4.82 14.37
N GLY A 111 -2.98 -4.33 15.53
CA GLY A 111 -1.83 -4.86 16.24
C GLY A 111 -1.97 -6.32 16.61
N GLY A 112 -3.18 -6.73 17.01
CA GLY A 112 -3.47 -8.12 17.33
C GLY A 112 -3.34 -9.07 16.16
N LEU A 113 -3.36 -8.55 14.94
CA LEU A 113 -3.16 -9.34 13.72
C LEU A 113 -1.69 -9.42 13.31
N GLY A 114 -0.79 -8.79 14.05
CA GLY A 114 0.61 -8.74 13.68
C GLY A 114 0.91 -7.77 12.56
N LEU A 115 0.07 -6.80 12.38
CA LEU A 115 0.19 -5.83 11.28
C LEU A 115 0.88 -4.54 11.69
#